data_b6a2b5477ec4e7c475882f4de97c4d37
#
_entry.id   b6a2b5477ec4e7c475882f4de97c4d37
#
_cell.length_a   1.000
_cell.length_b   1.000
_cell.length_c   1.000
_cell.angle_alpha   90.00
_cell.angle_beta   90.00
_cell.angle_gamma   90.00
#
_symmetry.space_group_name_H-M   'P 1'
#
loop_
_entity.id
_entity.type
_entity.pdbx_description
1 polymer ?
#
loop_
_entity_poly.entity_id
_entity_poly.type
_entity_poly.pdbx_seq_one_letter_code
_entity_poly.pdbx_strand_id
1 'polypeptide(L)'
;MPEQDHLESFIGNSFRSVWALEVLQFLVEHNQGSFSPADLITALRVSDAVVSQSVDNLTAAGLAMVDAEGRISLHAAKEADRRLVREAIDLYQRSPDKVRRLIVAQAAPGITAFADAFKLRRD
;
A
#
# COMPACT_ATOMS: atom_id res chain seq x y z
N MET A 1 -7.19 -12.59 -17.25
CA MET A 1 -7.46 -13.62 -16.25
C MET A 1 -8.11 -12.99 -15.04
N PRO A 2 -9.21 -13.55 -14.53
CA PRO A 2 -9.90 -12.98 -13.39
C PRO A 2 -9.04 -12.81 -12.15
N GLU A 3 -8.15 -13.77 -11.89
CA GLU A 3 -7.26 -13.69 -10.74
C GLU A 3 -6.27 -12.54 -10.86
N GLN A 4 -5.73 -12.34 -12.05
CA GLN A 4 -4.79 -11.25 -12.30
C GLN A 4 -5.49 -9.91 -12.14
N ASP A 5 -6.70 -9.78 -12.69
CA ASP A 5 -7.48 -8.55 -12.56
C ASP A 5 -7.82 -8.25 -11.11
N HIS A 6 -8.14 -9.29 -10.33
CA HIS A 6 -8.44 -9.14 -8.92
C HIS A 6 -7.23 -8.64 -8.14
N LEU A 7 -6.06 -9.20 -8.43
CA LEU A 7 -4.82 -8.77 -7.79
C LEU A 7 -4.51 -7.32 -8.13
N GLU A 8 -4.63 -6.94 -9.40
CA GLU A 8 -4.36 -5.56 -9.81
C GLU A 8 -5.32 -4.57 -9.16
N SER A 9 -6.60 -4.95 -9.06
CA SER A 9 -7.59 -4.13 -8.35
C SER A 9 -7.24 -3.99 -6.88
N PHE A 10 -6.83 -5.09 -6.25
CA PHE A 10 -6.42 -5.06 -4.85
C PHE A 10 -5.26 -4.08 -4.64
N ILE A 11 -4.23 -4.18 -5.49
CA ILE A 11 -3.07 -3.32 -5.37
C ILE A 11 -3.47 -1.85 -5.54
N GLY A 12 -4.21 -1.53 -6.59
CA GLY A 12 -4.61 -0.16 -6.85
C GLY A 12 -5.51 0.44 -5.79
N ASN A 13 -6.40 -0.38 -5.21
CA ASN A 13 -7.37 0.09 -4.24
C ASN A 13 -6.84 0.12 -2.81
N SER A 14 -5.82 -0.69 -2.51
CA SER A 14 -5.31 -0.82 -1.14
C SER A 14 -4.18 0.14 -0.83
N PHE A 15 -3.36 0.50 -1.81
CA PHE A 15 -2.15 1.28 -1.58
C PHE A 15 -2.24 2.64 -2.26
N ARG A 16 -2.12 3.70 -1.47
CA ARG A 16 -2.12 5.06 -1.99
C ARG A 16 -0.74 5.52 -2.42
N SER A 17 0.29 4.78 -2.03
CA SER A 17 1.65 5.06 -2.44
C SER A 17 2.47 3.79 -2.41
N VAL A 18 3.58 3.80 -3.12
CA VAL A 18 4.53 2.69 -3.09
C VAL A 18 5.09 2.51 -1.68
N TRP A 19 5.21 3.61 -0.93
CA TRP A 19 5.72 3.55 0.45
C TRP A 19 4.81 2.73 1.35
N ALA A 20 3.50 2.79 1.15
CA ALA A 20 2.58 1.94 1.92
C ALA A 20 2.88 0.47 1.66
N LEU A 21 3.15 0.10 0.41
CA LEU A 21 3.51 -1.28 0.09
C LEU A 21 4.85 -1.66 0.70
N GLU A 22 5.82 -0.75 0.73
CA GLU A 22 7.12 -1.00 1.35
C GLU A 22 6.97 -1.23 2.86
N VAL A 23 6.14 -0.43 3.53
CA VAL A 23 5.86 -0.65 4.95
C VAL A 23 5.20 -2.00 5.16
N LEU A 24 4.22 -2.34 4.32
CA LEU A 24 3.55 -3.63 4.43
C LEU A 24 4.53 -4.79 4.23
N GLN A 25 5.42 -4.67 3.27
CA GLN A 25 6.44 -5.70 3.01
C GLN A 25 7.31 -5.90 4.25
N PHE A 26 7.73 -4.82 4.89
CA PHE A 26 8.50 -4.90 6.12
C PHE A 26 7.72 -5.63 7.20
N LEU A 27 6.44 -5.29 7.37
CA LEU A 27 5.60 -5.94 8.38
C LEU A 27 5.41 -7.43 8.09
N VAL A 28 5.30 -7.80 6.83
CA VAL A 28 5.17 -9.21 6.45
C VAL A 28 6.45 -9.97 6.76
N GLU A 29 7.60 -9.37 6.47
CA GLU A 29 8.90 -10.00 6.75
C GLU A 29 9.15 -10.15 8.25
N HIS A 30 8.51 -9.32 9.07
CA HIS A 30 8.68 -9.31 10.52
C HIS A 30 7.33 -9.51 11.23
N ASN A 31 6.54 -10.45 10.74
CA ASN A 31 5.14 -10.59 11.14
C ASN A 31 4.93 -11.02 12.58
N GLN A 32 6.00 -11.39 13.29
CA GLN A 32 5.90 -11.75 14.70
C GLN A 32 6.07 -10.55 15.63
N GLY A 33 6.36 -9.38 15.09
CA GLY A 33 6.67 -8.22 15.89
C GLY A 33 5.71 -7.06 15.71
N SER A 34 5.91 -6.06 16.55
CA SER A 34 5.28 -4.74 16.39
C SER A 34 6.38 -3.69 16.44
N PHE A 35 6.14 -2.55 15.80
CA PHE A 35 7.18 -1.56 15.58
C PHE A 35 6.65 -0.17 15.86
N SER A 36 7.48 0.66 16.51
CA SER A 36 7.14 2.07 16.67
C SER A 36 7.30 2.80 15.33
N PRO A 37 6.69 3.98 15.18
CA PRO A 37 6.98 4.78 13.98
C PRO A 37 8.48 5.05 13.80
N ALA A 38 9.20 5.29 14.88
CA ALA A 38 10.65 5.53 14.82
C ALA A 38 11.39 4.32 14.27
N ASP A 39 10.96 3.11 14.64
CA ASP A 39 11.56 1.88 14.13
C ASP A 39 11.40 1.80 12.61
N LEU A 40 10.21 2.15 12.10
CA LEU A 40 9.95 2.10 10.67
C LEU A 40 10.72 3.17 9.91
N ILE A 41 10.81 4.37 10.48
CA ILE A 41 11.59 5.45 9.89
C ILE A 41 13.04 5.00 9.71
N THR A 42 13.61 4.41 10.74
CA THR A 42 14.99 3.95 10.71
C THR A 42 15.20 2.79 9.74
N ALA A 43 14.30 1.80 9.80
CA ALA A 43 14.44 0.60 8.97
C ALA A 43 14.27 0.90 7.48
N LEU A 44 13.33 1.76 7.14
CA LEU A 44 13.00 2.05 5.74
C LEU A 44 13.70 3.29 5.22
N ARG A 45 14.33 4.06 6.11
CA ARG A 45 15.06 5.29 5.75
C ARG A 45 14.16 6.29 5.04
N VAL A 46 12.97 6.49 5.61
CA VAL A 46 11.99 7.43 5.08
C VAL A 46 11.66 8.46 6.15
N SER A 47 10.91 9.49 5.78
CA SER A 47 10.51 10.54 6.71
C SER A 47 9.37 10.10 7.63
N ASP A 48 9.19 10.84 8.71
CA ASP A 48 8.07 10.66 9.61
C ASP A 48 6.73 10.77 8.87
N ALA A 49 6.61 11.76 7.99
CA ALA A 49 5.39 11.97 7.23
C ALA A 49 5.06 10.77 6.34
N VAL A 50 6.08 10.18 5.71
CA VAL A 50 5.88 9.01 4.85
C VAL A 50 5.39 7.82 5.68
N VAL A 51 6.00 7.59 6.85
CA VAL A 51 5.56 6.50 7.72
C VAL A 51 4.14 6.74 8.20
N SER A 52 3.83 7.94 8.65
CA SER A 52 2.50 8.27 9.15
C SER A 52 1.42 8.05 8.08
N GLN A 53 1.64 8.55 6.89
CA GLN A 53 0.70 8.39 5.79
C GLN A 53 0.56 6.93 5.38
N SER A 54 1.66 6.19 5.35
CA SER A 54 1.64 4.78 4.98
C SER A 54 0.90 3.94 6.00
N VAL A 55 1.13 4.19 7.29
CA VAL A 55 0.44 3.47 8.35
C VAL A 55 -1.06 3.78 8.32
N ASP A 56 -1.44 5.04 8.13
CA ASP A 56 -2.85 5.41 8.02
C ASP A 56 -3.50 4.69 6.84
N ASN A 57 -2.80 4.63 5.71
CA ASN A 57 -3.29 3.93 4.53
C ASN A 57 -3.51 2.43 4.84
N LEU A 58 -2.52 1.79 5.44
CA LEU A 58 -2.60 0.35 5.72
C LEU A 58 -3.66 0.03 6.75
N THR A 59 -3.83 0.86 7.77
CA THR A 59 -4.87 0.63 8.77
C THR A 59 -6.26 0.81 8.16
N ALA A 60 -6.44 1.80 7.30
CA ALA A 60 -7.70 2.00 6.60
C ALA A 60 -8.02 0.82 5.68
N ALA A 61 -7.01 0.20 5.10
CA ALA A 61 -7.18 -0.96 4.22
C ALA A 61 -7.35 -2.27 5.00
N GLY A 62 -7.19 -2.25 6.33
CA GLY A 62 -7.30 -3.46 7.14
C GLY A 62 -6.08 -4.36 7.08
N LEU A 63 -4.94 -3.82 6.69
CA LEU A 63 -3.71 -4.61 6.51
C LEU A 63 -2.70 -4.39 7.62
N ALA A 64 -2.92 -3.41 8.48
CA ALA A 64 -2.07 -3.16 9.65
C ALA A 64 -2.94 -2.70 10.79
N MET A 65 -2.43 -2.82 12.00
CA MET A 65 -3.11 -2.30 13.17
C MET A 65 -2.12 -1.58 14.07
N VAL A 66 -2.63 -0.60 14.80
CA VAL A 66 -1.84 0.18 15.74
C VAL A 66 -2.41 -0.05 17.12
N ASP A 67 -1.57 -0.44 18.06
CA ASP A 67 -2.04 -0.74 19.41
C ASP A 67 -2.09 0.54 20.27
N ALA A 68 -2.44 0.36 21.55
CA ALA A 68 -2.61 1.48 22.47
C ALA A 68 -1.30 2.26 22.69
N GLU A 69 -0.16 1.60 22.51
CA GLU A 69 1.15 2.23 22.67
C GLU A 69 1.67 2.84 21.36
N GLY A 70 0.86 2.78 20.30
CA GLY A 70 1.25 3.33 19.00
C GLY A 70 2.15 2.43 18.19
N ARG A 71 2.23 1.15 18.53
CA ARG A 71 3.07 0.20 17.80
C ARG A 71 2.29 -0.42 16.67
N ILE A 72 2.94 -0.57 15.55
CA ILE A 72 2.35 -1.02 14.29
C ILE A 72 2.70 -2.49 14.06
N SER A 73 1.70 -3.29 13.68
CA SER A 73 1.91 -4.69 13.35
C SER A 73 1.07 -5.08 12.15
N LEU A 74 1.45 -6.20 11.54
CA LEU A 74 0.71 -6.76 10.42
C LEU A 74 -0.67 -7.21 10.89
N HIS A 75 -1.68 -6.92 10.08
CA HIS A 75 -3.03 -7.38 10.32
C HIS A 75 -3.66 -7.74 8.98
N ALA A 76 -4.19 -8.95 8.88
CA ALA A 76 -4.97 -9.36 7.72
C ALA A 76 -5.87 -10.49 8.20
N ALA A 77 -7.05 -10.12 8.67
CA ALA A 77 -7.96 -11.06 9.32
C ALA A 77 -8.51 -12.10 8.33
N LYS A 78 -8.70 -11.70 7.08
CA LYS A 78 -9.29 -12.60 6.08
C LYS A 78 -8.20 -13.36 5.34
N GLU A 79 -8.44 -14.63 5.11
CA GLU A 79 -7.51 -15.47 4.35
C GLU A 79 -7.28 -14.94 2.94
N ALA A 80 -8.35 -14.44 2.32
CA ALA A 80 -8.24 -13.87 0.97
C ALA A 80 -7.30 -12.68 0.95
N ASP A 81 -7.36 -11.82 1.99
CA ASP A 81 -6.47 -10.68 2.09
C ASP A 81 -5.02 -11.11 2.27
N ARG A 82 -4.79 -12.13 3.11
CA ARG A 82 -3.43 -12.64 3.32
C ARG A 82 -2.81 -13.15 2.02
N ARG A 83 -3.62 -13.85 1.21
CA ARG A 83 -3.14 -14.34 -0.08
C ARG A 83 -2.83 -13.18 -1.01
N LEU A 84 -3.72 -12.19 -1.09
CA LEU A 84 -3.51 -11.03 -1.96
C LEU A 84 -2.29 -10.22 -1.56
N VAL A 85 -2.04 -10.09 -0.27
CA VAL A 85 -0.85 -9.41 0.24
C VAL A 85 0.41 -10.11 -0.25
N ARG A 86 0.47 -11.44 -0.11
CA ARG A 86 1.63 -12.19 -0.56
C ARG A 86 1.84 -12.06 -2.06
N GLU A 87 0.75 -12.15 -2.82
CA GLU A 87 0.82 -12.04 -4.27
C GLU A 87 1.24 -10.64 -4.71
N ALA A 88 0.76 -9.61 -4.00
CA ALA A 88 1.13 -8.23 -4.30
C ALA A 88 2.62 -7.99 -4.06
N ILE A 89 3.14 -8.48 -2.94
CA ILE A 89 4.56 -8.35 -2.63
C ILE A 89 5.40 -9.11 -3.65
N ASP A 90 4.98 -10.31 -4.01
CA ASP A 90 5.66 -11.11 -5.01
C ASP A 90 5.70 -10.39 -6.36
N LEU A 91 4.57 -9.83 -6.78
CA LEU A 91 4.52 -9.09 -8.03
C LEU A 91 5.41 -7.85 -7.98
N TYR A 92 5.42 -7.15 -6.86
CA TYR A 92 6.27 -5.97 -6.69
C TYR A 92 7.75 -6.33 -6.82
N GLN A 93 8.16 -7.47 -6.27
CA GLN A 93 9.54 -7.93 -6.39
C GLN A 93 9.91 -8.31 -7.81
N ARG A 94 8.97 -8.90 -8.55
CA ARG A 94 9.23 -9.33 -9.92
C ARG A 94 9.06 -8.22 -10.95
N SER A 95 8.11 -7.32 -10.72
CA SER A 95 7.76 -6.28 -11.68
C SER A 95 7.43 -4.97 -10.95
N PRO A 96 8.45 -4.34 -10.34
CA PRO A 96 8.19 -3.15 -9.53
C PRO A 96 7.56 -1.99 -10.33
N ASP A 97 7.94 -1.80 -11.58
CA ASP A 97 7.39 -0.71 -12.38
C ASP A 97 5.90 -0.91 -12.66
N LYS A 98 5.49 -2.15 -12.89
CA LYS A 98 4.08 -2.45 -13.11
C LYS A 98 3.26 -2.10 -11.86
N VAL A 99 3.75 -2.49 -10.69
CA VAL A 99 3.06 -2.22 -9.44
C VAL A 99 3.00 -0.73 -9.16
N ARG A 100 4.10 -0.02 -9.40
CA ARG A 100 4.12 1.44 -9.23
C ARG A 100 3.06 2.11 -10.10
N ARG A 101 2.94 1.68 -11.34
CA ARG A 101 1.93 2.25 -12.25
C ARG A 101 0.51 1.99 -11.75
N LEU A 102 0.25 0.79 -11.24
CA LEU A 102 -1.07 0.47 -10.70
C LEU A 102 -1.42 1.35 -9.52
N ILE A 103 -0.46 1.57 -8.62
CA ILE A 103 -0.67 2.37 -7.43
C ILE A 103 -0.87 3.84 -7.80
N VAL A 104 -0.01 4.38 -8.66
CA VAL A 104 -0.06 5.79 -9.03
C VAL A 104 -1.36 6.11 -9.76
N ALA A 105 -1.81 5.21 -10.62
CA ALA A 105 -3.05 5.42 -11.37
C ALA A 105 -4.26 5.59 -10.45
N GLN A 106 -4.30 4.83 -9.35
CA GLN A 106 -5.40 4.92 -8.39
C GLN A 106 -5.18 6.02 -7.35
N ALA A 107 -3.94 6.28 -6.99
CA ALA A 107 -3.63 7.20 -5.91
C ALA A 107 -3.81 8.68 -6.31
N ALA A 108 -3.91 8.97 -7.61
CA ALA A 108 -4.03 10.33 -8.09
C ALA A 108 -5.33 10.54 -8.88
N PRO A 109 -6.50 10.17 -8.32
CA PRO A 109 -7.75 10.34 -9.04
C PRO A 109 -8.08 11.81 -9.32
N GLY A 110 -7.68 12.72 -8.43
CA GLY A 110 -7.89 14.13 -8.65
C GLY A 110 -7.14 14.67 -9.85
N ILE A 111 -5.92 14.22 -10.04
CA ILE A 111 -5.10 14.59 -11.19
C ILE A 111 -5.71 14.02 -12.45
N THR A 112 -6.13 12.78 -12.42
CA THR A 112 -6.77 12.12 -13.54
C THR A 112 -8.07 12.82 -13.93
N ALA A 113 -8.90 13.14 -12.94
CA ALA A 113 -10.17 13.84 -13.18
C ALA A 113 -9.93 15.21 -13.78
N PHE A 114 -8.90 15.91 -13.29
CA PHE A 114 -8.54 17.22 -13.83
C PHE A 114 -8.12 17.10 -15.31
N ALA A 115 -7.30 16.12 -15.62
CA ALA A 115 -6.85 15.90 -16.99
C ALA A 115 -8.02 15.56 -17.92
N ASP A 116 -8.97 14.76 -17.44
CA ASP A 116 -10.16 14.40 -18.21
C ASP A 116 -11.04 15.62 -18.45
N ALA A 117 -11.21 16.47 -17.44
CA ALA A 117 -11.96 17.71 -17.59
C ALA A 117 -11.32 18.63 -18.62
N PHE A 118 -10.00 18.66 -18.64
CA PHE A 118 -9.26 19.43 -19.65
C PHE A 118 -9.52 18.92 -21.04
N LYS A 119 -9.50 17.61 -21.21
CA LYS A 119 -9.77 17.00 -22.51
C LYS A 119 -11.17 17.32 -23.00
N LEU A 120 -12.13 17.24 -22.09
CA LEU A 120 -13.52 17.53 -22.43
C LEU A 120 -13.71 18.97 -22.86
N ARG A 121 -12.97 19.88 -22.26
CA ARG A 121 -13.06 21.31 -22.64
C ARG A 121 -12.53 21.60 -24.01
N ARG A 122 -11.60 20.81 -24.49
CA ARG A 122 -11.02 20.99 -25.81
C ARG A 122 -11.96 20.58 -26.91
N ASP A 123 -12.88 19.71 -26.58
CA ASP A 123 -13.86 19.26 -27.54
C ASP A 123 -14.98 20.29 -27.68
#